data_f445c0f00f6d8edc2d9ab5652a096ba8
#
_entry.id   f445c0f00f6d8edc2d9ab5652a096ba8
#
_cell.length_a   1.000
_cell.length_b   1.000
_cell.length_c   1.000
_cell.angle_alpha   90.00
_cell.angle_beta   90.00
_cell.angle_gamma   90.00
#
_symmetry.space_group_name_H-M   'P 1'
#
loop_
_entity.id
_entity.type
_entity.pdbx_description
1 polymer ?
#
loop_
_entity_poly.entity_id
_entity_poly.type
_entity_poly.pdbx_seq_one_letter_code
_entity_poly.pdbx_strand_id
1 'polypeptide(L)'
;VVHCAGINREIGDQTFDRVHVDGTRAVIEAARRTGVKRIVMLSFLRARPDCGSPYHETKWAAEELVRRSGIDHTILKAGMIYGPGDHMVDHVTRAVRTWPVFATVGYRERTVRPIPVEEAVNVLIAALEGRIPSPTVAVVGAEELELGAAVRRIAQVAGRRPVYLPVPVWAIRLLAQLTEWTMVVPLVAKAQAQMLAEGVSEPSPFAPELPEEIRPVLRFDVDRIHAALPDGRFGLSDLRIAQWWAGQRRHQAGRPSR
;
A
#
# COMPACT_ATOMS: atom_id res chain seq x y z
N VAL A 1 6.34 -20.73 -3.52
CA VAL A 1 5.08 -19.94 -3.35
C VAL A 1 5.45 -18.47 -3.18
N VAL A 2 4.68 -17.58 -3.82
CA VAL A 2 4.74 -16.13 -3.58
C VAL A 2 3.51 -15.73 -2.76
N HIS A 3 3.74 -15.10 -1.61
CA HIS A 3 2.72 -14.63 -0.71
C HIS A 3 2.68 -13.10 -0.70
N CYS A 4 1.78 -12.54 -1.50
CA CYS A 4 1.56 -11.08 -1.60
C CYS A 4 0.26 -10.63 -0.93
N ALA A 5 -0.49 -11.54 -0.27
CA ALA A 5 -1.76 -11.17 0.35
C ALA A 5 -1.55 -10.17 1.50
N GLY A 6 -2.38 -9.15 1.51
CA GLY A 6 -2.38 -8.13 2.54
C GLY A 6 -3.44 -7.07 2.28
N ILE A 7 -3.81 -6.37 3.32
CA ILE A 7 -4.74 -5.24 3.27
C ILE A 7 -4.08 -4.02 3.91
N ASN A 8 -4.42 -2.83 3.45
CA ASN A 8 -3.95 -1.56 4.02
C ASN A 8 -5.02 -0.85 4.87
N ARG A 9 -6.20 -1.44 4.97
CA ARG A 9 -7.31 -1.03 5.85
C ARG A 9 -8.22 -2.21 6.15
N GLU A 10 -8.89 -2.16 7.28
CA GLU A 10 -9.90 -3.14 7.68
C GLU A 10 -11.26 -2.82 7.06
N ILE A 11 -11.98 -3.84 6.59
CA ILE A 11 -13.32 -3.73 6.00
C ILE A 11 -14.16 -4.91 6.44
N GLY A 12 -15.19 -4.67 7.24
CA GLY A 12 -16.04 -5.73 7.77
C GLY A 12 -15.21 -6.78 8.52
N ASP A 13 -15.32 -8.03 8.14
CA ASP A 13 -14.58 -9.14 8.76
C ASP A 13 -13.13 -9.28 8.32
N GLN A 14 -12.68 -8.47 7.37
CA GLN A 14 -11.28 -8.44 6.93
C GLN A 14 -10.47 -7.54 7.87
N THR A 15 -10.01 -8.09 8.97
CA THR A 15 -9.10 -7.43 9.91
C THR A 15 -7.65 -7.67 9.52
N PHE A 16 -6.75 -6.81 10.02
CA PHE A 16 -5.30 -6.99 9.80
C PHE A 16 -4.84 -8.36 10.32
N ASP A 17 -5.30 -8.80 11.49
CA ASP A 17 -4.94 -10.10 12.06
C ASP A 17 -5.40 -11.25 11.16
N ARG A 18 -6.66 -11.25 10.73
CA ARG A 18 -7.19 -12.32 9.85
C ARG A 18 -6.43 -12.42 8.54
N VAL A 19 -6.13 -11.28 7.91
CA VAL A 19 -5.51 -11.29 6.58
C VAL A 19 -4.00 -11.49 6.67
N HIS A 20 -3.31 -10.74 7.56
CA HIS A 20 -1.86 -10.81 7.63
C HIS A 20 -1.38 -12.04 8.41
N VAL A 21 -1.97 -12.31 9.58
CA VAL A 21 -1.47 -13.37 10.48
C VAL A 21 -2.11 -14.72 10.14
N ASP A 22 -3.44 -14.81 10.20
CA ASP A 22 -4.13 -16.10 9.93
C ASP A 22 -3.99 -16.53 8.48
N GLY A 23 -4.05 -15.58 7.53
CA GLY A 23 -3.78 -15.85 6.12
C GLY A 23 -2.38 -16.40 5.88
N THR A 24 -1.36 -15.81 6.50
CA THR A 24 0.02 -16.32 6.41
C THR A 24 0.16 -17.70 7.04
N ARG A 25 -0.48 -17.94 8.19
CA ARG A 25 -0.51 -19.28 8.84
C ARG A 25 -1.10 -20.33 7.90
N ALA A 26 -2.22 -20.03 7.28
CA ALA A 26 -2.88 -20.94 6.33
C ALA A 26 -1.98 -21.24 5.10
N VAL A 27 -1.28 -20.23 4.57
CA VAL A 27 -0.31 -20.41 3.46
C VAL A 27 0.84 -21.32 3.88
N ILE A 28 1.41 -21.12 5.08
CA ILE A 28 2.51 -21.97 5.60
C ILE A 28 2.04 -23.42 5.79
N GLU A 29 0.88 -23.63 6.37
CA GLU A 29 0.30 -24.97 6.56
C GLU A 29 0.05 -25.68 5.23
N ALA A 30 -0.51 -24.96 4.24
CA ALA A 30 -0.70 -25.50 2.90
C ALA A 30 0.65 -25.84 2.23
N ALA A 31 1.64 -24.94 2.34
CA ALA A 31 2.97 -25.15 1.81
C ALA A 31 3.65 -26.39 2.39
N ARG A 32 3.53 -26.61 3.70
CA ARG A 32 4.05 -27.82 4.38
C ARG A 32 3.38 -29.09 3.87
N ARG A 33 2.04 -29.11 3.78
CA ARG A 33 1.29 -30.27 3.31
C ARG A 33 1.62 -30.65 1.87
N THR A 34 1.95 -29.68 1.02
CA THR A 34 2.23 -29.88 -0.41
C THR A 34 3.72 -29.96 -0.73
N GLY A 35 4.59 -29.93 0.29
CA GLY A 35 6.03 -30.05 0.11
C GLY A 35 6.68 -28.85 -0.62
N VAL A 36 6.09 -27.67 -0.52
CA VAL A 36 6.67 -26.43 -1.07
C VAL A 36 8.05 -26.20 -0.45
N LYS A 37 9.05 -25.92 -1.30
CA LYS A 37 10.46 -25.78 -0.89
C LYS A 37 10.82 -24.36 -0.51
N ARG A 38 10.12 -23.35 -1.05
CA ARG A 38 10.46 -21.93 -0.81
C ARG A 38 9.20 -21.06 -0.75
N ILE A 39 9.20 -20.12 0.19
CA ILE A 39 8.19 -19.05 0.32
C ILE A 39 8.89 -17.70 0.08
N VAL A 40 8.38 -16.91 -0.87
CA VAL A 40 8.73 -15.49 -1.01
C VAL A 40 7.55 -14.69 -0.49
N MET A 41 7.79 -13.85 0.53
CA MET A 41 6.77 -13.03 1.14
C MET A 41 6.99 -11.55 0.83
N LEU A 42 5.96 -10.87 0.32
CA LEU A 42 5.95 -9.42 0.19
C LEU A 42 5.43 -8.80 1.50
N SER A 43 6.31 -8.13 2.22
CA SER A 43 5.99 -7.42 3.44
C SER A 43 6.18 -5.91 3.29
N PHE A 44 5.95 -5.18 4.39
CA PHE A 44 6.08 -3.73 4.41
C PHE A 44 7.43 -3.30 5.00
N LEU A 45 8.05 -2.28 4.40
CA LEU A 45 9.41 -1.82 4.73
C LEU A 45 9.59 -1.53 6.23
N ARG A 46 8.60 -0.93 6.87
CA ARG A 46 8.63 -0.56 8.28
C ARG A 46 7.83 -1.50 9.21
N ALA A 47 7.53 -2.72 8.74
CA ALA A 47 6.93 -3.73 9.61
C ALA A 47 7.86 -3.99 10.81
N ARG A 48 7.33 -3.80 12.03
CA ARG A 48 8.07 -3.91 13.31
C ARG A 48 7.10 -4.13 14.48
N PRO A 49 7.55 -4.73 15.57
CA PRO A 49 6.74 -4.91 16.77
C PRO A 49 6.62 -3.59 17.54
N ASP A 50 5.71 -3.54 18.50
CA ASP A 50 5.59 -2.55 19.57
C ASP A 50 5.64 -1.08 19.12
N CYS A 51 5.00 -0.80 17.98
CA CYS A 51 5.00 0.55 17.39
C CYS A 51 3.66 1.27 17.48
N GLY A 52 2.63 0.64 18.06
CA GLY A 52 1.29 1.19 18.20
C GLY A 52 0.51 1.29 16.90
N SER A 53 0.98 0.59 15.85
CA SER A 53 0.30 0.49 14.55
C SER A 53 -0.09 -0.96 14.27
N PRO A 54 -1.37 -1.33 14.36
CA PRO A 54 -1.83 -2.69 14.07
C PRO A 54 -1.38 -3.21 12.69
N TYR A 55 -1.34 -2.32 11.70
CA TYR A 55 -0.84 -2.67 10.36
C TYR A 55 0.62 -3.12 10.37
N HIS A 56 1.52 -2.36 11.04
CA HIS A 56 2.95 -2.68 11.08
C HIS A 56 3.21 -3.94 11.92
N GLU A 57 2.53 -4.05 13.05
CA GLU A 57 2.67 -5.15 14.00
C GLU A 57 2.18 -6.47 13.44
N THR A 58 1.03 -6.48 12.75
CA THR A 58 0.51 -7.70 12.11
C THR A 58 1.33 -8.12 10.91
N LYS A 59 1.88 -7.17 10.13
CA LYS A 59 2.86 -7.49 9.07
C LYS A 59 4.12 -8.11 9.67
N TRP A 60 4.65 -7.57 10.77
CA TRP A 60 5.78 -8.16 11.47
C TRP A 60 5.46 -9.55 12.02
N ALA A 61 4.31 -9.73 12.66
CA ALA A 61 3.89 -11.04 13.17
C ALA A 61 3.80 -12.08 12.04
N ALA A 62 3.31 -11.69 10.86
CA ALA A 62 3.30 -12.54 9.68
C ALA A 62 4.72 -12.90 9.20
N GLU A 63 5.67 -11.95 9.19
CA GLU A 63 7.08 -12.23 8.90
C GLU A 63 7.65 -13.27 9.88
N GLU A 64 7.37 -13.13 11.18
CA GLU A 64 7.83 -14.08 12.21
C GLU A 64 7.28 -15.51 12.00
N LEU A 65 6.03 -15.63 11.53
CA LEU A 65 5.47 -16.94 11.16
C LEU A 65 6.26 -17.57 10.01
N VAL A 66 6.62 -16.80 8.99
CA VAL A 66 7.43 -17.27 7.86
C VAL A 66 8.83 -17.67 8.33
N ARG A 67 9.52 -16.84 9.14
CA ARG A 67 10.86 -17.15 9.69
C ARG A 67 10.88 -18.44 10.49
N ARG A 68 9.82 -18.69 11.27
CA ARG A 68 9.68 -19.91 12.09
C ARG A 68 9.06 -21.10 11.37
N SER A 69 8.75 -20.96 10.09
CA SER A 69 8.07 -22.01 9.33
C SER A 69 8.91 -23.26 9.09
N GLY A 70 10.25 -23.15 9.13
CA GLY A 70 11.17 -24.20 8.70
C GLY A 70 11.24 -24.41 7.21
N ILE A 71 10.53 -23.59 6.40
CA ILE A 71 10.60 -23.59 4.93
C ILE A 71 11.61 -22.52 4.52
N ASP A 72 12.43 -22.82 3.50
CA ASP A 72 13.31 -21.81 2.92
C ASP A 72 12.51 -20.59 2.47
N HIS A 73 13.00 -19.38 2.77
CA HIS A 73 12.20 -18.19 2.54
C HIS A 73 13.04 -16.95 2.19
N THR A 74 12.38 -16.01 1.53
CA THR A 74 12.86 -14.64 1.37
C THR A 74 11.72 -13.67 1.66
N ILE A 75 11.94 -12.76 2.61
CA ILE A 75 11.01 -11.70 2.98
C ILE A 75 11.46 -10.41 2.30
N LEU A 76 10.63 -9.90 1.41
CA LEU A 76 10.84 -8.65 0.68
C LEU A 76 10.11 -7.53 1.42
N LYS A 77 10.83 -6.71 2.17
CA LYS A 77 10.28 -5.54 2.87
C LYS A 77 10.19 -4.37 1.90
N ALA A 78 9.04 -4.25 1.23
CA ALA A 78 8.83 -3.25 0.19
C ALA A 78 8.39 -1.91 0.75
N GLY A 79 8.90 -0.85 0.13
CA GLY A 79 8.41 0.51 0.29
C GLY A 79 7.14 0.76 -0.51
N MET A 80 7.06 1.93 -1.13
CA MET A 80 5.91 2.34 -1.93
C MET A 80 6.00 1.75 -3.35
N ILE A 81 5.20 0.74 -3.64
CA ILE A 81 5.06 0.18 -5.00
C ILE A 81 3.98 0.98 -5.73
N TYR A 82 4.25 1.38 -6.98
CA TYR A 82 3.27 2.07 -7.81
C TYR A 82 3.14 1.42 -9.19
N GLY A 83 1.99 1.61 -9.81
CA GLY A 83 1.65 1.09 -11.14
C GLY A 83 0.15 1.17 -11.40
N PRO A 84 -0.35 0.64 -12.53
CA PRO A 84 -1.77 0.62 -12.82
C PRO A 84 -2.58 -0.05 -11.71
N GLY A 85 -3.55 0.68 -11.14
CA GLY A 85 -4.40 0.20 -10.06
C GLY A 85 -3.83 0.31 -8.65
N ASP A 86 -2.66 0.94 -8.45
CA ASP A 86 -2.16 1.20 -7.10
C ASP A 86 -2.98 2.27 -6.38
N HIS A 87 -2.97 2.20 -5.04
CA HIS A 87 -3.77 3.12 -4.24
C HIS A 87 -3.22 4.53 -4.14
N MET A 88 -1.90 4.74 -4.24
CA MET A 88 -1.31 6.05 -4.03
C MET A 88 -1.51 6.95 -5.25
N VAL A 89 -1.10 6.51 -6.44
CA VAL A 89 -1.27 7.29 -7.67
C VAL A 89 -2.77 7.47 -7.96
N ASP A 90 -3.60 6.42 -7.77
CA ASP A 90 -5.06 6.52 -7.88
C ASP A 90 -5.63 7.61 -6.97
N HIS A 91 -5.30 7.55 -5.69
CA HIS A 91 -5.86 8.45 -4.68
C HIS A 91 -5.46 9.90 -4.90
N VAL A 92 -4.16 10.13 -5.11
CA VAL A 92 -3.64 11.48 -5.37
C VAL A 92 -4.26 12.03 -6.65
N THR A 93 -4.31 11.24 -7.73
CA THR A 93 -4.87 11.66 -9.01
C THR A 93 -6.34 12.03 -8.89
N ARG A 94 -7.15 11.17 -8.26
CA ARG A 94 -8.59 11.44 -8.05
C ARG A 94 -8.80 12.66 -7.16
N ALA A 95 -8.01 12.82 -6.09
CA ALA A 95 -8.09 13.98 -5.21
C ALA A 95 -7.79 15.29 -5.95
N VAL A 96 -6.67 15.38 -6.67
CA VAL A 96 -6.29 16.61 -7.39
C VAL A 96 -7.17 16.92 -8.60
N ARG A 97 -7.84 15.91 -9.16
CA ARG A 97 -8.86 16.11 -10.21
C ARG A 97 -10.20 16.59 -9.64
N THR A 98 -10.48 16.32 -8.37
CA THR A 98 -11.76 16.64 -7.73
C THR A 98 -11.71 17.99 -7.01
N TRP A 99 -10.61 18.26 -6.27
CA TRP A 99 -10.50 19.48 -5.45
C TRP A 99 -9.35 20.36 -5.91
N PRO A 100 -9.50 21.70 -5.81
CA PRO A 100 -8.45 22.65 -6.12
C PRO A 100 -7.38 22.74 -5.01
N VAL A 101 -7.61 22.09 -3.88
CA VAL A 101 -6.72 22.08 -2.71
C VAL A 101 -6.34 20.65 -2.39
N PHE A 102 -5.07 20.44 -2.03
CA PHE A 102 -4.55 19.15 -1.58
C PHE A 102 -3.91 19.29 -0.19
N ALA A 103 -4.39 18.51 0.77
CA ALA A 103 -3.83 18.48 2.13
C ALA A 103 -2.57 17.60 2.15
N THR A 104 -1.42 18.18 2.54
CA THR A 104 -0.19 17.42 2.80
C THR A 104 -0.11 17.02 4.27
N VAL A 105 0.52 15.87 4.56
CA VAL A 105 0.56 15.32 5.92
C VAL A 105 1.72 15.92 6.71
N GLY A 106 1.38 16.71 7.73
CA GLY A 106 2.34 17.33 8.65
C GLY A 106 3.10 18.52 8.06
N TYR A 107 3.97 19.09 8.89
CA TYR A 107 4.79 20.26 8.53
C TYR A 107 6.21 19.88 8.12
N ARG A 108 6.62 18.62 8.32
CA ARG A 108 7.95 18.13 7.93
C ARG A 108 7.80 17.25 6.71
N GLU A 109 8.58 17.57 5.70
CA GLU A 109 8.68 16.71 4.52
C GLU A 109 9.24 15.34 4.91
N ARG A 110 8.66 14.31 4.33
CA ARG A 110 9.05 12.91 4.51
C ARG A 110 9.51 12.37 3.18
N THR A 111 10.61 11.66 3.20
CA THR A 111 11.15 11.05 1.99
C THR A 111 10.42 9.75 1.65
N VAL A 112 10.30 9.48 0.37
CA VAL A 112 9.76 8.27 -0.22
C VAL A 112 10.67 7.80 -1.35
N ARG A 113 10.71 6.49 -1.58
CA ARG A 113 11.42 5.87 -2.70
C ARG A 113 10.45 4.97 -3.46
N PRO A 114 9.61 5.54 -4.35
CA PRO A 114 8.63 4.76 -5.11
C PRO A 114 9.32 3.77 -6.04
N ILE A 115 8.82 2.53 -6.06
CA ILE A 115 9.30 1.48 -6.94
C ILE A 115 8.20 1.12 -7.96
N PRO A 116 8.49 1.09 -9.27
CA PRO A 116 7.55 0.61 -10.26
C PRO A 116 7.22 -0.87 -10.01
N VAL A 117 5.97 -1.26 -10.27
CA VAL A 117 5.51 -2.64 -10.04
C VAL A 117 6.33 -3.65 -10.84
N GLU A 118 6.81 -3.30 -12.03
CA GLU A 118 7.64 -4.15 -12.89
C GLU A 118 8.97 -4.50 -12.20
N GLU A 119 9.61 -3.54 -11.55
CA GLU A 119 10.85 -3.80 -10.80
C GLU A 119 10.59 -4.59 -9.52
N ALA A 120 9.47 -4.33 -8.84
CA ALA A 120 9.06 -5.14 -7.70
C ALA A 120 8.84 -6.61 -8.10
N VAL A 121 8.24 -6.86 -9.27
CA VAL A 121 8.07 -8.21 -9.84
C VAL A 121 9.42 -8.84 -10.18
N ASN A 122 10.37 -8.09 -10.76
CA ASN A 122 11.71 -8.60 -11.06
C ASN A 122 12.43 -9.04 -9.78
N VAL A 123 12.30 -8.28 -8.69
CA VAL A 123 12.85 -8.66 -7.38
C VAL A 123 12.17 -9.92 -6.83
N LEU A 124 10.84 -10.04 -6.98
CA LEU A 124 10.10 -11.25 -6.59
C LEU A 124 10.60 -12.49 -7.35
N ILE A 125 10.81 -12.38 -8.65
CA ILE A 125 11.36 -13.46 -9.50
C ILE A 125 12.77 -13.82 -9.03
N ALA A 126 13.63 -12.83 -8.81
CA ALA A 126 14.99 -13.06 -8.31
C ALA A 126 15.01 -13.79 -6.95
N ALA A 127 14.06 -13.47 -6.07
CA ALA A 127 13.89 -14.14 -4.78
C ALA A 127 13.45 -15.61 -4.97
N LEU A 128 12.52 -15.87 -5.89
CA LEU A 128 12.08 -17.24 -6.22
C LEU A 128 13.20 -18.10 -6.77
N GLU A 129 14.05 -17.52 -7.62
CA GLU A 129 15.22 -18.19 -8.22
C GLU A 129 16.39 -18.34 -7.25
N GLY A 130 16.28 -17.84 -6.01
CA GLY A 130 17.35 -17.94 -5.01
C GLY A 130 18.52 -17.00 -5.24
N ARG A 131 18.39 -15.99 -6.08
CA ARG A 131 19.46 -15.00 -6.37
C ARG A 131 19.64 -13.96 -5.26
N ILE A 132 18.76 -13.94 -4.26
CA ILE A 132 18.85 -13.05 -3.09
C ILE A 132 19.40 -13.88 -1.92
N PRO A 133 20.64 -13.63 -1.49
CA PRO A 133 21.29 -14.45 -0.46
C PRO A 133 20.75 -14.21 0.95
N SER A 134 20.18 -13.03 1.21
CA SER A 134 19.63 -12.71 2.52
C SER A 134 18.18 -13.18 2.66
N PRO A 135 17.79 -13.76 3.81
CA PRO A 135 16.41 -14.17 4.06
C PRO A 135 15.43 -13.01 4.24
N THR A 136 15.93 -11.79 4.40
CA THR A 136 15.12 -10.57 4.50
C THR A 136 15.88 -9.43 3.83
N VAL A 137 15.23 -8.69 2.91
CA VAL A 137 15.84 -7.55 2.22
C VAL A 137 14.85 -6.39 2.08
N ALA A 138 15.39 -5.17 2.05
CA ALA A 138 14.63 -3.98 1.73
C ALA A 138 14.47 -3.82 0.21
N VAL A 139 13.25 -3.49 -0.24
CA VAL A 139 12.91 -3.28 -1.65
C VAL A 139 12.37 -1.87 -1.81
N VAL A 140 13.19 -0.98 -2.35
CA VAL A 140 12.88 0.44 -2.51
C VAL A 140 13.30 0.91 -3.90
N GLY A 141 12.64 1.96 -4.41
CA GLY A 141 12.95 2.52 -5.72
C GLY A 141 14.31 3.23 -5.78
N ALA A 142 14.78 3.48 -6.99
CA ALA A 142 16.06 4.11 -7.28
C ALA A 142 16.12 5.60 -6.89
N GLU A 143 14.98 6.29 -6.97
CA GLU A 143 14.89 7.72 -6.69
C GLU A 143 14.33 7.97 -5.30
N GLU A 144 15.07 8.75 -4.50
CA GLU A 144 14.57 9.30 -3.25
C GLU A 144 14.04 10.71 -3.50
N LEU A 145 12.83 11.00 -3.03
CA LEU A 145 12.22 12.31 -3.15
C LEU A 145 11.29 12.57 -1.95
N GLU A 146 11.04 13.85 -1.70
CA GLU A 146 10.04 14.25 -0.70
C GLU A 146 8.63 13.81 -1.14
N LEU A 147 7.81 13.38 -0.21
CA LEU A 147 6.43 12.97 -0.47
C LEU A 147 5.64 14.09 -1.19
N GLY A 148 5.83 15.35 -0.77
CA GLY A 148 5.22 16.50 -1.43
C GLY A 148 5.71 16.67 -2.87
N ALA A 149 6.97 16.37 -3.17
CA ALA A 149 7.49 16.38 -4.53
C ALA A 149 6.86 15.26 -5.38
N ALA A 150 6.69 14.06 -4.81
CA ALA A 150 5.99 12.96 -5.49
C ALA A 150 4.54 13.32 -5.83
N VAL A 151 3.81 13.90 -4.87
CA VAL A 151 2.43 14.36 -5.07
C VAL A 151 2.35 15.47 -6.13
N ARG A 152 3.26 16.45 -6.10
CA ARG A 152 3.35 17.52 -7.11
C ARG A 152 3.59 16.94 -8.51
N ARG A 153 4.49 15.95 -8.63
CA ARG A 153 4.79 15.29 -9.91
C ARG A 153 3.56 14.55 -10.46
N ILE A 154 2.84 13.80 -9.62
CA ILE A 154 1.58 13.14 -10.01
C ILE A 154 0.54 14.18 -10.47
N ALA A 155 0.36 15.27 -9.71
CA ALA A 155 -0.59 16.33 -10.05
C ALA A 155 -0.26 16.99 -11.41
N GLN A 156 1.02 17.25 -11.68
CA GLN A 156 1.48 17.80 -12.97
C GLN A 156 1.17 16.85 -14.12
N VAL A 157 1.45 15.55 -13.98
CA VAL A 157 1.14 14.54 -14.99
C VAL A 157 -0.37 14.40 -15.21
N ALA A 158 -1.17 14.54 -14.13
CA ALA A 158 -2.63 14.58 -14.21
C ALA A 158 -3.20 15.90 -14.80
N GLY A 159 -2.35 16.85 -15.20
CA GLY A 159 -2.74 18.14 -15.74
C GLY A 159 -3.38 19.10 -14.72
N ARG A 160 -2.96 19.00 -13.44
CA ARG A 160 -3.52 19.77 -12.33
C ARG A 160 -2.45 20.52 -11.53
N ARG A 161 -2.85 21.64 -10.93
CA ARG A 161 -2.01 22.48 -10.05
C ARG A 161 -2.81 22.89 -8.81
N PRO A 162 -3.06 21.96 -7.88
CA PRO A 162 -3.79 22.27 -6.66
C PRO A 162 -2.95 23.17 -5.75
N VAL A 163 -3.62 23.90 -4.85
CA VAL A 163 -2.97 24.58 -3.73
C VAL A 163 -2.66 23.55 -2.66
N TYR A 164 -1.41 23.49 -2.20
CA TYR A 164 -0.98 22.56 -1.17
C TYR A 164 -1.07 23.22 0.21
N LEU A 165 -1.79 22.58 1.12
CA LEU A 165 -1.96 23.03 2.50
C LEU A 165 -1.34 22.01 3.45
N PRO A 166 -0.31 22.38 4.22
CA PRO A 166 0.22 21.51 5.27
C PRO A 166 -0.79 21.40 6.40
N VAL A 167 -1.25 20.18 6.66
CA VAL A 167 -2.25 19.89 7.69
C VAL A 167 -1.59 19.07 8.80
N PRO A 168 -1.78 19.42 10.09
CA PRO A 168 -1.25 18.66 11.21
C PRO A 168 -1.71 17.21 11.17
N VAL A 169 -0.85 16.28 11.62
CA VAL A 169 -1.13 14.84 11.60
C VAL A 169 -2.43 14.49 12.36
N TRP A 170 -2.73 15.18 13.47
CA TRP A 170 -3.96 14.94 14.23
C TRP A 170 -5.22 15.29 13.42
N ALA A 171 -5.18 16.37 12.62
CA ALA A 171 -6.30 16.76 11.77
C ALA A 171 -6.49 15.81 10.58
N ILE A 172 -5.39 15.30 10.00
CA ILE A 172 -5.45 14.23 8.99
C ILE A 172 -6.03 12.94 9.58
N ARG A 173 -5.69 12.58 10.83
CA ARG A 173 -6.29 11.43 11.52
C ARG A 173 -7.80 11.61 11.73
N LEU A 174 -8.23 12.81 12.10
CA LEU A 174 -9.66 13.11 12.22
C LEU A 174 -10.37 13.03 10.87
N LEU A 175 -9.78 13.59 9.81
CA LEU A 175 -10.29 13.49 8.44
C LEU A 175 -10.38 12.03 7.99
N ALA A 176 -9.35 11.23 8.26
CA ALA A 176 -9.35 9.79 7.97
C ALA A 176 -10.52 9.09 8.68
N GLN A 177 -10.74 9.37 9.97
CA GLN A 177 -11.87 8.82 10.73
C GLN A 177 -13.22 9.17 10.09
N LEU A 178 -13.42 10.43 9.72
CA LEU A 178 -14.67 10.90 9.12
C LEU A 178 -14.90 10.31 7.73
N THR A 179 -13.84 10.23 6.90
CA THR A 179 -13.95 9.69 5.54
C THR A 179 -14.09 8.17 5.53
N GLU A 180 -13.48 7.44 6.47
CA GLU A 180 -13.74 6.01 6.66
C GLU A 180 -15.19 5.71 7.04
N TRP A 181 -15.84 6.62 7.74
CA TRP A 181 -17.26 6.49 8.13
C TRP A 181 -18.21 6.78 6.96
N THR A 182 -17.91 7.80 6.18
CA THR A 182 -18.85 8.36 5.19
C THR A 182 -18.60 7.88 3.77
N MET A 183 -17.39 7.42 3.45
CA MET A 183 -17.00 7.02 2.10
C MET A 183 -16.74 5.51 2.01
N VAL A 184 -17.01 4.93 0.85
CA VAL A 184 -16.68 3.54 0.53
C VAL A 184 -15.17 3.40 0.35
N VAL A 185 -14.57 4.35 -0.36
CA VAL A 185 -13.12 4.52 -0.47
C VAL A 185 -12.77 5.84 0.22
N PRO A 186 -12.22 5.81 1.45
CA PRO A 186 -11.90 7.02 2.19
C PRO A 186 -10.81 7.82 1.50
N LEU A 187 -10.81 9.14 1.67
CA LEU A 187 -9.77 10.03 1.13
C LEU A 187 -8.38 9.71 1.69
N VAL A 188 -8.31 9.30 2.93
CA VAL A 188 -7.10 8.81 3.60
C VAL A 188 -7.55 7.75 4.60
N ALA A 189 -6.94 6.57 4.59
CA ALA A 189 -7.13 5.58 5.64
C ALA A 189 -6.24 5.91 6.85
N LYS A 190 -6.67 5.57 8.07
CA LYS A 190 -5.87 5.82 9.29
C LYS A 190 -4.47 5.20 9.23
N ALA A 191 -4.37 3.96 8.73
CA ALA A 191 -3.09 3.29 8.55
C ALA A 191 -2.19 4.07 7.57
N GLN A 192 -2.76 4.59 6.48
CA GLN A 192 -2.03 5.42 5.51
C GLN A 192 -1.56 6.74 6.13
N ALA A 193 -2.43 7.41 6.91
CA ALA A 193 -2.05 8.64 7.62
C ALA A 193 -0.86 8.41 8.56
N GLN A 194 -0.82 7.28 9.25
CA GLN A 194 0.28 6.91 10.14
C GLN A 194 1.54 6.55 9.33
N MET A 195 1.44 5.74 8.28
CA MET A 195 2.55 5.41 7.39
C MET A 195 3.20 6.66 6.80
N LEU A 196 2.40 7.60 6.31
CA LEU A 196 2.88 8.87 5.75
C LEU A 196 3.52 9.77 6.81
N ALA A 197 2.98 9.78 8.04
CA ALA A 197 3.54 10.57 9.15
C ALA A 197 4.90 10.04 9.64
N GLU A 198 5.17 8.74 9.49
CA GLU A 198 6.43 8.11 9.91
C GLU A 198 7.52 8.17 8.85
N GLY A 199 7.18 8.41 7.57
CA GLY A 199 8.07 8.27 6.42
C GLY A 199 8.22 6.82 5.96
N VAL A 200 8.57 6.62 4.70
CA VAL A 200 8.59 5.27 4.05
C VAL A 200 9.94 4.96 3.38
N SER A 201 10.95 5.80 3.59
CA SER A 201 12.23 5.68 2.89
C SER A 201 13.32 4.94 3.66
N GLU A 202 13.25 4.95 4.99
CA GLU A 202 14.29 4.30 5.79
C GLU A 202 14.06 2.80 5.86
N PRO A 203 15.03 1.97 5.41
CA PRO A 203 14.97 0.54 5.62
C PRO A 203 14.96 0.23 7.12
N SER A 204 14.26 -0.83 7.50
CA SER A 204 14.38 -1.39 8.84
C SER A 204 15.86 -1.76 9.09
N PRO A 205 16.41 -1.52 10.28
CA PRO A 205 17.80 -1.91 10.60
C PRO A 205 18.08 -3.40 10.41
N PHE A 206 17.04 -4.22 10.29
CA PHE A 206 17.10 -5.67 10.06
C PHE A 206 16.88 -6.08 8.58
N ALA A 207 16.84 -5.15 7.65
CA ALA A 207 16.61 -5.45 6.25
C ALA A 207 17.71 -4.79 5.40
N PRO A 208 18.80 -5.52 5.06
CA PRO A 208 19.83 -5.02 4.17
C PRO A 208 19.25 -4.69 2.80
N GLU A 209 19.95 -3.83 2.06
CA GLU A 209 19.61 -3.52 0.69
C GLU A 209 19.82 -4.73 -0.24
N LEU A 210 19.15 -4.69 -1.39
CA LEU A 210 19.32 -5.69 -2.46
C LEU A 210 20.75 -5.69 -3.03
N PRO A 211 21.23 -6.86 -3.52
CA PRO A 211 22.42 -6.92 -4.38
C PRO A 211 22.32 -5.93 -5.55
N GLU A 212 23.45 -5.37 -5.95
CA GLU A 212 23.49 -4.31 -6.96
C GLU A 212 22.84 -4.73 -8.30
N GLU A 213 23.02 -5.99 -8.69
CA GLU A 213 22.51 -6.55 -9.96
C GLU A 213 20.99 -6.71 -10.00
N ILE A 214 20.34 -6.67 -8.81
CA ILE A 214 18.89 -6.86 -8.67
C ILE A 214 18.22 -5.56 -8.19
N ARG A 215 19.03 -4.55 -7.87
CA ARG A 215 18.54 -3.28 -7.33
C ARG A 215 17.70 -2.54 -8.37
N PRO A 216 16.53 -1.99 -7.98
CA PRO A 216 15.73 -1.13 -8.84
C PRO A 216 16.54 0.06 -9.38
N VAL A 217 16.41 0.33 -10.66
CA VAL A 217 17.12 1.42 -11.37
C VAL A 217 16.19 2.46 -11.99
N LEU A 218 14.90 2.12 -12.13
CA LEU A 218 13.92 2.99 -12.75
C LEU A 218 13.48 4.11 -11.80
N ARG A 219 13.41 5.32 -12.35
CA ARG A 219 13.00 6.51 -11.60
C ARG A 219 11.49 6.69 -11.61
N PHE A 220 10.99 7.51 -10.68
CA PHE A 220 9.60 7.94 -10.62
C PHE A 220 9.34 9.03 -11.67
N ASP A 221 9.33 8.67 -12.96
CA ASP A 221 9.26 9.58 -14.10
C ASP A 221 7.83 9.80 -14.62
N VAL A 222 7.69 10.75 -15.55
CA VAL A 222 6.43 11.20 -16.12
C VAL A 222 5.71 10.09 -16.86
N ASP A 223 6.42 9.30 -17.66
CA ASP A 223 5.82 8.28 -18.53
C ASP A 223 5.21 7.14 -17.70
N ARG A 224 5.91 6.69 -16.66
CA ARG A 224 5.42 5.66 -15.74
C ARG A 224 4.28 6.14 -14.86
N ILE A 225 4.35 7.38 -14.38
CA ILE A 225 3.24 7.99 -13.66
C ILE A 225 2.03 8.07 -14.57
N HIS A 226 2.20 8.51 -15.83
CA HIS A 226 1.11 8.61 -16.80
C HIS A 226 0.45 7.24 -17.05
N ALA A 227 1.24 6.18 -17.20
CA ALA A 227 0.74 4.82 -17.37
C ALA A 227 -0.04 4.30 -16.13
N ALA A 228 0.27 4.81 -14.95
CA ALA A 228 -0.39 4.46 -13.69
C ALA A 228 -1.61 5.33 -13.36
N LEU A 229 -1.87 6.42 -14.13
CA LEU A 229 -3.01 7.30 -13.86
C LEU A 229 -4.35 6.56 -14.01
N PRO A 230 -5.23 6.64 -13.02
CA PRO A 230 -6.57 6.10 -13.14
C PRO A 230 -7.47 6.98 -14.00
N ASP A 231 -8.52 6.39 -14.54
CA ASP A 231 -9.65 7.13 -15.09
C ASP A 231 -10.58 7.59 -13.94
N GLY A 232 -10.97 8.87 -13.96
CA GLY A 232 -12.03 9.36 -13.09
C GLY A 232 -11.63 10.34 -12.00
N ARG A 233 -12.65 10.69 -11.20
CA ARG A 233 -12.64 11.64 -10.07
C ARG A 233 -13.42 11.04 -8.91
N PHE A 234 -13.28 11.57 -7.71
CA PHE A 234 -14.23 11.26 -6.65
C PHE A 234 -15.61 11.81 -7.00
N GLY A 235 -16.64 11.03 -6.73
CA GLY A 235 -18.04 11.37 -7.03
C GLY A 235 -19.00 10.90 -5.95
N LEU A 236 -20.30 11.16 -6.15
CA LEU A 236 -21.36 10.75 -5.22
C LEU A 236 -21.41 9.22 -5.03
N SER A 237 -20.99 8.44 -6.00
CA SER A 237 -20.89 6.98 -5.92
C SER A 237 -19.88 6.48 -4.88
N ASP A 238 -18.93 7.33 -4.49
CA ASP A 238 -17.93 6.99 -3.46
C ASP A 238 -18.49 7.17 -2.04
N LEU A 239 -19.67 7.78 -1.86
CA LEU A 239 -20.33 7.94 -0.58
C LEU A 239 -21.14 6.68 -0.21
N ARG A 240 -21.00 6.19 1.03
CA ARG A 240 -21.75 5.03 1.54
C ARG A 240 -23.27 5.22 1.48
N ILE A 241 -23.74 6.44 1.75
CA ILE A 241 -25.18 6.79 1.65
C ILE A 241 -25.70 6.58 0.23
N ALA A 242 -24.94 6.97 -0.81
CA ALA A 242 -25.37 6.79 -2.18
C ALA A 242 -25.45 5.30 -2.59
N GLN A 243 -24.54 4.46 -2.09
CA GLN A 243 -24.62 3.00 -2.32
C GLN A 243 -25.82 2.37 -1.59
N TRP A 244 -26.13 2.81 -0.36
CA TRP A 244 -27.30 2.35 0.37
C TRP A 244 -28.61 2.69 -0.40
N TRP A 245 -28.73 3.91 -0.92
CA TRP A 245 -29.86 4.32 -1.76
C TRP A 245 -29.94 3.52 -3.08
N ALA A 246 -28.82 3.26 -3.72
CA ALA A 246 -28.76 2.44 -4.94
C ALA A 246 -29.15 0.97 -4.68
N GLY A 247 -28.76 0.42 -3.54
CA GLY A 247 -29.14 -0.92 -3.08
C GLY A 247 -30.65 -1.03 -2.82
N GLN A 248 -31.27 -0.06 -2.15
CA GLN A 248 -32.72 -0.05 -1.91
C GLN A 248 -33.53 0.04 -3.20
N ARG A 249 -33.10 0.82 -4.20
CA ARG A 249 -33.79 0.91 -5.49
C ARG A 249 -33.77 -0.42 -6.24
N ARG A 250 -32.68 -1.19 -6.18
CA ARG A 250 -32.60 -2.54 -6.80
C ARG A 250 -33.53 -3.54 -6.11
N HIS A 251 -33.67 -3.47 -4.78
CA HIS A 251 -34.62 -4.31 -4.04
C HIS A 251 -36.10 -3.98 -4.31
N GLN A 252 -36.42 -2.72 -4.62
CA GLN A 252 -37.78 -2.31 -5.00
C GLN A 252 -38.11 -2.66 -6.45
N ALA A 253 -37.15 -2.58 -7.36
CA ALA A 253 -37.34 -2.94 -8.76
C ALA A 253 -37.43 -4.46 -9.02
N GLY A 254 -36.99 -5.29 -8.08
CA GLY A 254 -37.03 -6.75 -8.16
C GLY A 254 -38.27 -7.38 -7.48
N ARG A 255 -39.26 -6.64 -7.00
CA ARG A 255 -40.52 -7.20 -6.53
C ARG A 255 -41.47 -7.40 -7.71
N PRO A 256 -41.84 -8.64 -8.07
CA PRO A 256 -42.89 -8.87 -9.08
C PRO A 256 -44.19 -8.26 -8.52
N SER A 257 -44.84 -7.46 -9.37
CA SER A 257 -46.21 -6.98 -9.11
C SER A 257 -47.12 -8.21 -8.90
N ARG A 258 -47.71 -8.28 -7.72
CA ARG A 258 -48.76 -9.26 -7.45
C ARG A 258 -50.04 -8.83 -8.14
#